data_007b451484f269fd2dd68b058ca79abe
#
_entry.id   007b451484f269fd2dd68b058ca79abe
#
_cell.length_a   1.000
_cell.length_b   1.000
_cell.length_c   1.000
_cell.angle_alpha   90.00
_cell.angle_beta   90.00
_cell.angle_gamma   90.00
#
_symmetry.space_group_name_H-M   'P 1'
#
loop_
_entity.id
_entity.type
_entity.pdbx_description
1 polymer ?
#
loop_
_entity_poly.entity_id
_entity_poly.type
_entity_poly.pdbx_seq_one_letter_code
_entity_poly.pdbx_strand_id
1 'polypeptide(L)'
;MLVPPLDSESLRQLFTKPYGEAGPSAEQWRAVYAEDVHFIDPTQERQGVDAYIKAQDGLIQRCDDVFLETSHVAVTGDLAFVEWRMGLKIKGMEFIYPGTTRLV
;
A
#
# COMPACT_ATOMS: atom_id res chain seq x y z
N MET A 1 -8.75 11.36 -2.25
CA MET A 1 -9.57 10.90 -3.38
C MET A 1 -8.66 10.16 -4.38
N LEU A 2 -9.16 9.10 -4.98
CA LEU A 2 -8.42 8.34 -5.98
C LEU A 2 -8.65 8.94 -7.37
N VAL A 3 -7.66 8.77 -8.25
CA VAL A 3 -7.75 9.27 -9.63
C VAL A 3 -8.62 8.33 -10.46
N PRO A 4 -9.75 8.78 -11.05
CA PRO A 4 -10.56 7.92 -11.92
C PRO A 4 -9.92 7.74 -13.31
N PRO A 5 -10.21 6.63 -14.00
CA PRO A 5 -11.06 5.51 -13.55
C PRO A 5 -10.32 4.64 -12.55
N LEU A 6 -11.04 4.22 -11.50
CA LEU A 6 -10.47 3.30 -10.52
C LEU A 6 -10.50 1.88 -11.10
N ASP A 7 -9.33 1.26 -11.06
CA ASP A 7 -9.12 -0.09 -11.58
C ASP A 7 -8.60 -0.97 -10.46
N SER A 8 -9.35 -2.04 -10.15
CA SER A 8 -8.95 -2.96 -9.09
C SER A 8 -7.61 -3.62 -9.37
N GLU A 9 -7.28 -3.85 -10.64
CA GLU A 9 -5.98 -4.42 -11.02
C GLU A 9 -4.83 -3.44 -10.74
N SER A 10 -5.00 -2.16 -11.05
CA SER A 10 -4.01 -1.14 -10.74
C SER A 10 -3.77 -1.02 -9.24
N LEU A 11 -4.85 -1.06 -8.44
CA LEU A 11 -4.73 -1.05 -6.98
C LEU A 11 -4.04 -2.30 -6.47
N ARG A 12 -4.36 -3.47 -7.04
CA ARG A 12 -3.70 -4.73 -6.67
C ARG A 12 -2.21 -4.66 -6.89
N GLN A 13 -1.78 -4.10 -8.02
CA GLN A 13 -0.36 -3.94 -8.32
C GLN A 13 0.36 -3.02 -7.33
N LEU A 14 -0.30 -1.95 -6.90
CA LEU A 14 0.26 -1.02 -5.92
C LEU A 14 0.42 -1.64 -4.54
N PHE A 15 -0.32 -2.70 -4.23
CA PHE A 15 -0.27 -3.41 -2.95
C PHE A 15 0.39 -4.79 -3.08
N THR A 16 1.25 -4.96 -4.08
CA THR A 16 1.95 -6.23 -4.30
C THR A 16 3.45 -6.00 -4.39
N LYS A 17 4.20 -6.71 -3.56
CA LYS A 17 5.67 -6.66 -3.54
C LYS A 17 6.21 -7.98 -3.03
N PRO A 18 6.84 -8.81 -3.87
CA PRO A 18 7.52 -10.02 -3.39
C PRO A 18 8.77 -9.70 -2.59
N TYR A 19 9.24 -10.64 -1.77
CA TYR A 19 10.55 -10.52 -1.15
C TYR A 19 11.63 -10.42 -2.22
N GLY A 20 12.64 -9.61 -1.95
CA GLY A 20 13.81 -9.47 -2.82
C GLY A 20 13.59 -8.62 -4.06
N GLU A 21 12.40 -8.08 -4.26
CA GLU A 21 12.08 -7.26 -5.42
C GLU A 21 11.65 -5.86 -4.99
N ALA A 22 11.86 -4.89 -5.86
CA ALA A 22 11.40 -3.52 -5.62
C ALA A 22 9.88 -3.47 -5.68
N GLY A 23 9.29 -2.69 -4.78
CA GLY A 23 7.86 -2.38 -4.81
C GLY A 23 7.54 -1.28 -5.80
N PRO A 24 6.26 -0.81 -5.83
CA PRO A 24 5.88 0.29 -6.70
C PRO A 24 6.70 1.56 -6.41
N SER A 25 6.96 2.31 -7.45
CA SER A 25 7.68 3.58 -7.34
C SER A 25 6.75 4.72 -6.93
N ALA A 26 7.34 5.84 -6.50
CA ALA A 26 6.57 7.04 -6.21
C ALA A 26 5.73 7.49 -7.40
N GLU A 27 6.25 7.38 -8.63
CA GLU A 27 5.51 7.70 -9.85
C GLU A 27 4.27 6.84 -10.01
N GLN A 28 4.38 5.55 -9.72
CA GLN A 28 3.25 4.62 -9.82
C GLN A 28 2.17 4.96 -8.80
N TRP A 29 2.53 5.31 -7.57
CA TRP A 29 1.56 5.77 -6.58
C TRP A 29 0.91 7.08 -6.99
N ARG A 30 1.68 8.05 -7.49
CA ARG A 30 1.15 9.35 -7.91
C ARG A 30 0.24 9.24 -9.14
N ALA A 31 0.41 8.21 -9.96
CA ALA A 31 -0.45 7.98 -11.12
C ALA A 31 -1.86 7.55 -10.72
N VAL A 32 -2.04 6.95 -9.54
CA VAL A 32 -3.33 6.43 -9.07
C VAL A 32 -3.91 7.27 -7.93
N TYR A 33 -3.06 7.72 -6.98
CA TYR A 33 -3.50 8.48 -5.83
C TYR A 33 -3.49 9.97 -6.13
N ALA A 34 -4.60 10.66 -5.82
CA ALA A 34 -4.64 12.11 -5.87
C ALA A 34 -3.73 12.70 -4.78
N GLU A 35 -3.35 13.97 -4.92
CA GLU A 35 -2.50 14.64 -3.94
C GLU A 35 -3.11 14.63 -2.54
N ASP A 36 -4.43 14.70 -2.43
CA ASP A 36 -5.18 14.74 -1.18
C ASP A 36 -5.70 13.38 -0.72
N VAL A 37 -5.18 12.28 -1.26
CA VAL A 37 -5.63 10.94 -0.89
C VAL A 37 -5.56 10.75 0.63
N HIS A 38 -6.61 10.15 1.19
CA HIS A 38 -6.66 9.80 2.59
C HIS A 38 -6.70 8.29 2.72
N PHE A 39 -5.81 7.71 3.50
CA PHE A 39 -5.80 6.27 3.71
C PHE A 39 -5.68 5.92 5.19
N ILE A 40 -6.32 4.82 5.54
CA ILE A 40 -6.33 4.29 6.91
C ILE A 40 -6.06 2.79 6.81
N ASP A 41 -5.10 2.31 7.60
CA ASP A 41 -4.86 0.89 7.77
C ASP A 41 -4.68 0.57 9.27
N PRO A 42 -4.46 -0.70 9.64
CA PRO A 42 -4.44 -1.08 11.06
C PRO A 42 -3.37 -0.37 11.91
N THR A 43 -2.32 0.15 11.28
CA THR A 43 -1.18 0.71 12.00
C THR A 43 -1.04 2.22 11.83
N GLN A 44 -1.77 2.83 10.88
CA GLN A 44 -1.55 4.24 10.57
C GLN A 44 -2.71 4.88 9.83
N GLU A 45 -2.76 6.19 9.92
CA GLU A 45 -3.64 7.05 9.12
C GLU A 45 -2.78 8.16 8.53
N ARG A 46 -2.94 8.41 7.22
CA ARG A 46 -2.15 9.42 6.52
C ARG A 46 -3.04 10.24 5.59
N GLN A 47 -2.73 11.53 5.49
CA GLN A 47 -3.38 12.46 4.59
C GLN A 47 -2.34 12.94 3.57
N GLY A 48 -2.66 12.78 2.29
CA GLY A 48 -1.81 13.21 1.20
C GLY A 48 -0.86 12.13 0.68
N VAL A 49 -0.61 12.16 -0.63
CA VAL A 49 0.22 11.16 -1.30
C VAL A 49 1.68 11.20 -0.85
N ASP A 50 2.21 12.38 -0.54
CA ASP A 50 3.60 12.49 -0.07
C ASP A 50 3.78 11.83 1.30
N ALA A 51 2.82 11.99 2.20
CA ALA A 51 2.86 11.34 3.51
C ALA A 51 2.77 9.81 3.35
N TYR A 52 1.96 9.33 2.42
CA TYR A 52 1.85 7.91 2.11
C TYR A 52 3.20 7.34 1.63
N ILE A 53 3.80 7.99 0.62
CA ILE A 53 5.08 7.56 0.06
C ILE A 53 6.16 7.52 1.13
N LYS A 54 6.24 8.56 1.96
CA LYS A 54 7.22 8.64 3.04
C LYS A 54 7.04 7.53 4.06
N ALA A 55 5.80 7.20 4.41
CA ALA A 55 5.50 6.11 5.34
C ALA A 55 5.94 4.76 4.78
N GLN A 56 5.69 4.50 3.50
CA GLN A 56 6.10 3.26 2.85
C GLN A 56 7.62 3.13 2.76
N ASP A 57 8.30 4.20 2.34
CA ASP A 57 9.76 4.21 2.26
C ASP A 57 10.40 3.98 3.63
N GLY A 58 9.86 4.60 4.67
CA GLY A 58 10.34 4.42 6.04
C GLY A 58 10.19 2.99 6.52
N LEU A 59 9.09 2.33 6.20
CA LEU A 59 8.87 0.93 6.56
C LEU A 59 9.89 0.03 5.86
N ILE A 60 10.08 0.21 4.55
CA ILE A 60 11.02 -0.59 3.76
C ILE A 60 12.44 -0.43 4.28
N GLN A 61 12.84 0.79 4.64
CA GLN A 61 14.19 1.06 5.16
C GLN A 61 14.44 0.44 6.53
N ARG A 62 13.41 0.29 7.37
CA ARG A 62 13.56 -0.28 8.72
C ARG A 62 13.61 -1.80 8.73
N CYS A 63 13.24 -2.45 7.65
CA CYS A 63 13.18 -3.91 7.55
C CYS A 63 14.27 -4.43 6.63
N ASP A 64 14.74 -5.66 6.88
CA ASP A 64 15.69 -6.33 5.99
C ASP A 64 15.01 -6.68 4.67
N ASP A 65 13.74 -7.06 4.72
CA ASP A 65 12.93 -7.33 3.55
C ASP A 65 11.44 -7.21 3.90
N VAL A 66 10.63 -6.95 2.88
CA VAL A 66 9.17 -6.78 3.02
C VAL A 66 8.49 -7.46 1.84
N PHE A 67 7.44 -8.22 2.12
CA PHE A 67 6.51 -8.60 1.04
C PHE A 67 5.12 -8.06 1.34
N LEU A 68 4.36 -7.83 0.29
CA LEU A 68 2.96 -7.42 0.37
C LEU A 68 2.18 -8.19 -0.69
N GLU A 69 1.10 -8.82 -0.27
CA GLU A 69 0.24 -9.63 -1.14
C GLU A 69 -1.19 -9.17 -0.98
N THR A 70 -1.87 -8.92 -2.10
CA THR A 70 -3.27 -8.49 -2.10
C THR A 70 -4.19 -9.69 -2.17
N SER A 71 -5.12 -9.78 -1.23
CA SER A 71 -6.15 -10.81 -1.20
C SER A 71 -7.39 -10.38 -1.96
N HIS A 72 -7.92 -9.21 -1.64
CA HIS A 72 -9.15 -8.71 -2.24
C HIS A 72 -9.10 -7.19 -2.40
N VAL A 73 -9.75 -6.69 -3.45
CA VAL A 73 -9.93 -5.26 -3.69
C VAL A 73 -11.41 -5.00 -3.94
N ALA A 74 -11.97 -4.03 -3.24
CA ALA A 74 -13.34 -3.56 -3.46
C ALA A 74 -13.31 -2.07 -3.76
N VAL A 75 -13.99 -1.65 -4.83
CA VAL A 75 -14.07 -0.26 -5.24
C VAL A 75 -15.53 0.17 -5.34
N THR A 76 -15.85 1.30 -4.72
CA THR A 76 -17.19 1.91 -4.80
C THR A 76 -17.00 3.41 -4.98
N GLY A 77 -17.28 3.92 -6.19
CA GLY A 77 -17.07 5.33 -6.50
C GLY A 77 -15.60 5.71 -6.37
N ASP A 78 -15.31 6.67 -5.51
CA ASP A 78 -13.95 7.14 -5.22
C ASP A 78 -13.35 6.50 -3.95
N LEU A 79 -14.02 5.48 -3.43
CA LEU A 79 -13.62 4.76 -2.22
C LEU A 79 -13.11 3.37 -2.58
N ALA A 80 -11.98 2.97 -2.03
CA ALA A 80 -11.44 1.63 -2.21
C ALA A 80 -11.02 1.02 -0.89
N PHE A 81 -11.21 -0.30 -0.78
CA PHE A 81 -10.69 -1.12 0.31
C PHE A 81 -9.78 -2.18 -0.29
N VAL A 82 -8.59 -2.30 0.25
CA VAL A 82 -7.62 -3.31 -0.17
C VAL A 82 -7.31 -4.19 1.03
N GLU A 83 -7.64 -5.47 0.93
CA GLU A 83 -7.28 -6.47 1.92
C GLU A 83 -5.94 -7.10 1.51
N TRP A 84 -5.00 -7.09 2.42
CA TRP A 84 -3.63 -7.54 2.12
C TRP A 84 -3.06 -8.38 3.26
N ARG A 85 -1.97 -9.05 2.94
CA ARG A 85 -1.12 -9.75 3.90
C ARG A 85 0.30 -9.21 3.72
N MET A 86 0.91 -8.79 4.82
CA MET A 86 2.26 -8.24 4.82
C MET A 86 3.21 -9.13 5.61
N GLY A 87 4.40 -9.31 5.08
CA GLY A 87 5.48 -9.99 5.77
C GLY A 87 6.67 -9.05 5.94
N LEU A 88 7.26 -9.08 7.12
CA LEU A 88 8.43 -8.28 7.47
C LEU A 88 9.54 -9.19 7.95
N LYS A 89 10.72 -9.05 7.37
CA LYS A 89 11.94 -9.73 7.85
C LYS A 89 12.81 -8.72 8.57
N ILE A 90 13.04 -8.96 9.84
CA ILE A 90 13.84 -8.08 10.70
C ILE A 90 14.78 -8.96 11.54
N LYS A 91 16.10 -8.78 11.36
CA LYS A 91 17.13 -9.49 12.15
C LYS A 91 16.92 -11.00 12.19
N GLY A 92 16.62 -11.58 11.03
CA GLY A 92 16.42 -13.02 10.91
C GLY A 92 15.05 -13.54 11.34
N MET A 93 14.18 -12.68 11.83
CA MET A 93 12.81 -13.05 12.19
C MET A 93 11.83 -12.63 11.10
N GLU A 94 10.77 -13.39 10.94
CA GLU A 94 9.71 -13.08 9.99
C GLU A 94 8.39 -12.90 10.72
N PHE A 95 7.70 -11.79 10.43
CA PHE A 95 6.38 -11.47 10.96
C PHE A 95 5.41 -11.36 9.78
N ILE A 96 4.31 -12.11 9.84
CA ILE A 96 3.29 -12.08 8.79
C ILE A 96 1.95 -11.74 9.44
N TYR A 97 1.24 -10.74 8.89
CA TYR A 97 -0.05 -10.34 9.41
C TYR A 97 -0.96 -9.80 8.30
N PRO A 98 -2.29 -9.96 8.46
CA PRO A 98 -3.25 -9.40 7.52
C PRO A 98 -3.62 -7.97 7.90
N GLY A 99 -4.19 -7.26 6.93
CA GLY A 99 -4.73 -5.94 7.18
C GLY A 99 -5.63 -5.48 6.05
N THR A 100 -6.25 -4.33 6.25
CA THR A 100 -7.09 -3.69 5.25
C THR A 100 -6.80 -2.20 5.24
N THR A 101 -6.60 -1.65 4.05
CA THR A 101 -6.40 -0.22 3.86
C THR A 101 -7.61 0.38 3.18
N ARG A 102 -8.08 1.51 3.71
CA ARG A 102 -9.17 2.31 3.13
C ARG A 102 -8.55 3.52 2.45
N LEU A 103 -8.94 3.73 1.19
CA LEU A 103 -8.45 4.83 0.36
C LEU A 103 -9.65 5.66 -0.12
N VAL A 104 -9.56 6.94 0.07
CA VAL A 104 -10.60 7.89 -0.39
C VAL A 104 -9.96 8.99 -1.24
#